data_a43be4dbe66fa28a9126c1519532d1f7
#
_entry.id   a43be4dbe66fa28a9126c1519532d1f7
#
_cell.length_a   1.000
_cell.length_b   1.000
_cell.length_c   1.000
_cell.angle_alpha   90.00
_cell.angle_beta   90.00
_cell.angle_gamma   90.00
#
_symmetry.space_group_name_H-M   'P 1'
#
loop_
_entity.id
_entity.type
_entity.pdbx_description
1 polymer ?
#
loop_
_entity_poly.entity_id
_entity_poly.type
_entity_poly.pdbx_seq_one_letter_code
_entity_poly.pdbx_strand_id
1 'polypeptide(L)'
;MRHFRHSPLPAVATSLLFLGLAQPTKAQPTPAAFRPITDAVHRGIEGPRAFTTVDYVQRRFRLPGNEGFDLAIDTVAALLRSAGYVEESTAAPGARLVYRIESRPMVNEAWTPHDARLTIEGRSMPLQSFATNLNMIAINSASTPDGGVSAPLIDVGAGSDSSFKALNVQGAIVLTSGNARLVLPRAQRAGALGVLATQSLPAYNQQSKHPRAIQFTGIARDTVRPGWVLWVSKQSHDSLQAALRTGAVRVHAMVRTSFARTPERTLVAEVRGSAAPHERFVYSAHVQEPGANDNASGVGTVAEMARVAAQLVRSGVAKPQRTLTFLWGDEIRSTDRYLKEDSVRRAGVKWGMSLDMVGENTALTGGTFLIEKMPDPSAVWVRGEDQHSEWGGRPIAESAIVNHWFNDFVRNRCLDRARATNWVVKANPFEGGSDHTPFLNAKIPAVLLWHFTDVFYHTDLDRIENVSAATLANVGACALTTGLLLTEGTPAIARA
;
A
#
# COMPACT_ATOMS: atom_id res chain seq x y z
N MET A 1 -61.49 -24.70 -59.78
CA MET A 1 -61.32 -25.71 -58.75
C MET A 1 -59.85 -25.73 -58.32
N ARG A 2 -59.50 -25.11 -57.21
CA ARG A 2 -58.16 -25.30 -56.52
C ARG A 2 -58.40 -25.30 -55.02
N HIS A 3 -58.03 -26.41 -54.38
CA HIS A 3 -58.19 -26.67 -52.97
C HIS A 3 -57.18 -25.84 -52.17
N PHE A 4 -57.66 -25.08 -51.20
CA PHE A 4 -56.83 -24.52 -50.13
C PHE A 4 -56.65 -25.56 -49.01
N ARG A 5 -55.40 -25.94 -48.74
CA ARG A 5 -55.03 -26.74 -47.57
C ARG A 5 -54.73 -25.82 -46.41
N HIS A 6 -55.44 -25.99 -45.31
CA HIS A 6 -55.12 -25.36 -44.04
C HIS A 6 -53.92 -26.06 -43.38
N SER A 7 -52.89 -25.31 -43.07
CA SER A 7 -51.78 -25.77 -42.23
C SER A 7 -52.04 -25.33 -40.77
N PRO A 8 -51.76 -26.18 -39.79
CA PRO A 8 -51.95 -25.81 -38.37
C PRO A 8 -50.80 -24.94 -37.87
N LEU A 9 -51.13 -23.92 -37.05
CA LEU A 9 -50.23 -23.04 -36.31
C LEU A 9 -49.46 -23.84 -35.24
N PRO A 10 -48.15 -23.55 -35.00
CA PRO A 10 -47.43 -24.17 -33.92
C PRO A 10 -47.79 -23.55 -32.57
N ALA A 11 -48.00 -24.39 -31.59
CA ALA A 11 -48.21 -24.01 -30.20
C ALA A 11 -46.94 -23.38 -29.63
N VAL A 12 -47.04 -22.12 -29.17
CA VAL A 12 -45.97 -21.41 -28.43
C VAL A 12 -45.95 -22.01 -27.02
N ALA A 13 -44.91 -22.77 -26.72
CA ALA A 13 -44.61 -23.23 -25.37
C ALA A 13 -43.97 -22.01 -24.61
N THR A 14 -44.70 -21.43 -23.67
CA THR A 14 -44.23 -20.41 -22.78
C THR A 14 -43.32 -21.06 -21.72
N SER A 15 -42.01 -21.02 -21.92
CA SER A 15 -41.02 -21.43 -20.91
C SER A 15 -41.00 -20.38 -19.79
N LEU A 16 -41.57 -20.70 -18.66
CA LEU A 16 -41.41 -19.95 -17.42
C LEU A 16 -39.93 -20.09 -16.97
N LEU A 17 -39.13 -19.08 -17.22
CA LEU A 17 -37.79 -18.93 -16.59
C LEU A 17 -38.00 -18.67 -15.10
N PHE A 18 -37.78 -19.68 -14.27
CA PHE A 18 -37.56 -19.47 -12.84
C PHE A 18 -36.25 -18.71 -12.66
N LEU A 19 -36.30 -17.41 -12.55
CA LEU A 19 -35.23 -16.63 -11.94
C LEU A 19 -35.19 -17.02 -10.47
N GLY A 20 -34.36 -17.99 -10.15
CA GLY A 20 -33.95 -18.27 -8.78
C GLY A 20 -33.21 -17.06 -8.27
N LEU A 21 -33.88 -16.21 -7.50
CA LEU A 21 -33.24 -15.21 -6.66
C LEU A 21 -32.29 -15.96 -5.75
N ALA A 22 -30.98 -15.92 -6.06
CA ALA A 22 -29.95 -16.39 -5.15
C ALA A 22 -30.12 -15.59 -3.86
N GLN A 23 -30.70 -16.21 -2.84
CA GLN A 23 -30.76 -15.61 -1.51
C GLN A 23 -29.32 -15.37 -1.06
N PRO A 24 -28.96 -14.20 -0.54
CA PRO A 24 -27.66 -14.00 0.04
C PRO A 24 -27.46 -15.06 1.10
N THR A 25 -26.44 -15.90 0.93
CA THR A 25 -26.10 -16.94 1.90
C THR A 25 -25.92 -16.28 3.25
N LYS A 26 -26.85 -16.49 4.18
CA LYS A 26 -26.74 -15.98 5.54
C LYS A 26 -25.40 -16.45 6.08
N ALA A 27 -24.49 -15.50 6.38
CA ALA A 27 -23.21 -15.80 6.96
C ALA A 27 -23.40 -16.73 8.16
N GLN A 28 -22.71 -17.85 8.19
CA GLN A 28 -22.81 -18.83 9.27
C GLN A 28 -22.40 -18.18 10.60
N PRO A 29 -23.05 -18.50 11.74
CA PRO A 29 -22.68 -17.95 13.02
C PRO A 29 -21.24 -18.36 13.39
N THR A 30 -20.51 -17.49 14.08
CA THR A 30 -19.17 -17.79 14.59
C THR A 30 -19.18 -19.08 15.40
N PRO A 31 -18.38 -20.09 15.07
CA PRO A 31 -18.32 -21.33 15.81
C PRO A 31 -18.05 -21.11 17.29
N ALA A 32 -18.70 -21.88 18.16
CA ALA A 32 -18.57 -21.69 19.61
C ALA A 32 -17.11 -21.80 20.10
N ALA A 33 -16.31 -22.66 19.47
CA ALA A 33 -14.90 -22.84 19.78
C ALA A 33 -14.04 -21.58 19.44
N PHE A 34 -14.49 -20.71 18.54
CA PHE A 34 -13.77 -19.51 18.15
C PHE A 34 -14.11 -18.29 19.00
N ARG A 35 -15.29 -18.29 19.66
CA ARG A 35 -15.81 -17.12 20.38
C ARG A 35 -14.86 -16.55 21.45
N PRO A 36 -14.19 -17.38 22.29
CA PRO A 36 -13.32 -16.83 23.33
C PRO A 36 -12.22 -15.92 22.75
N ILE A 37 -11.59 -16.32 21.66
CA ILE A 37 -10.56 -15.54 20.96
C ILE A 37 -11.21 -14.38 20.20
N THR A 38 -12.24 -14.65 19.40
CA THR A 38 -12.90 -13.65 18.58
C THR A 38 -13.41 -12.48 19.43
N ASP A 39 -14.15 -12.77 20.52
CA ASP A 39 -14.71 -11.74 21.39
C ASP A 39 -13.63 -10.94 22.12
N ALA A 40 -12.53 -11.60 22.53
CA ALA A 40 -11.43 -10.94 23.21
C ALA A 40 -10.66 -10.00 22.24
N VAL A 41 -10.41 -10.43 21.01
CA VAL A 41 -9.79 -9.60 19.97
C VAL A 41 -10.70 -8.43 19.62
N HIS A 42 -11.99 -8.66 19.40
CA HIS A 42 -12.93 -7.61 19.03
C HIS A 42 -13.05 -6.51 20.10
N ARG A 43 -12.89 -6.87 21.37
CA ARG A 43 -12.86 -5.89 22.49
C ARG A 43 -11.49 -5.24 22.65
N GLY A 44 -10.42 -5.92 22.29
CA GLY A 44 -9.03 -5.49 22.53
C GLY A 44 -8.49 -4.52 21.49
N ILE A 45 -8.92 -4.63 20.24
CA ILE A 45 -8.46 -3.76 19.15
C ILE A 45 -9.08 -2.37 19.28
N GLU A 46 -8.22 -1.36 19.36
CA GLU A 46 -8.59 0.04 19.51
C GLU A 46 -8.22 0.83 18.26
N GLY A 47 -9.20 1.09 17.38
CA GLY A 47 -9.00 1.85 16.15
C GLY A 47 -8.34 3.23 16.35
N PRO A 48 -8.71 4.01 17.37
CA PRO A 48 -8.04 5.29 17.65
C PRO A 48 -6.54 5.16 17.94
N ARG A 49 -6.07 4.05 18.53
CA ARG A 49 -4.63 3.80 18.74
C ARG A 49 -3.92 3.56 17.42
N ALA A 50 -4.46 2.67 16.58
CA ALA A 50 -3.93 2.46 15.24
C ALA A 50 -3.91 3.77 14.45
N PHE A 51 -5.00 4.55 14.47
CA PHE A 51 -5.12 5.85 13.81
C PHE A 51 -4.05 6.85 14.27
N THR A 52 -3.75 6.92 15.58
CA THR A 52 -2.67 7.78 16.10
C THR A 52 -1.31 7.39 15.52
N THR A 53 -1.05 6.08 15.37
CA THR A 53 0.19 5.60 14.75
C THR A 53 0.23 5.96 13.26
N VAL A 54 -0.88 5.78 12.54
CA VAL A 54 -1.01 6.18 11.13
C VAL A 54 -0.74 7.67 10.96
N ASP A 55 -1.39 8.52 11.78
CA ASP A 55 -1.20 9.98 11.73
C ASP A 55 0.27 10.39 11.94
N TYR A 56 0.97 9.74 12.87
CA TYR A 56 2.39 10.01 13.09
C TYR A 56 3.25 9.58 11.90
N VAL A 57 3.05 8.35 11.40
CA VAL A 57 3.85 7.74 10.34
C VAL A 57 3.68 8.45 8.99
N GLN A 58 2.44 8.81 8.62
CA GLN A 58 2.13 9.43 7.33
C GLN A 58 2.71 10.85 7.14
N ARG A 59 3.18 11.49 8.20
CA ARG A 59 3.79 12.84 8.13
C ARG A 59 5.17 12.84 7.48
N ARG A 60 5.74 11.67 7.19
CA ARG A 60 7.09 11.50 6.66
C ARG A 60 7.08 10.89 5.27
N PHE A 61 7.98 11.38 4.43
CA PHE A 61 8.26 10.69 3.16
C PHE A 61 9.14 9.47 3.46
N ARG A 62 8.64 8.28 3.22
CA ARG A 62 9.25 7.02 3.65
C ARG A 62 9.77 6.24 2.45
N LEU A 63 11.09 6.07 2.37
CA LEU A 63 11.77 5.15 1.45
C LEU A 63 12.82 4.36 2.25
N PRO A 64 13.15 3.12 1.85
CA PRO A 64 14.12 2.31 2.56
C PRO A 64 15.41 3.06 2.85
N GLY A 65 15.85 3.02 4.11
CA GLY A 65 17.07 3.64 4.60
C GLY A 65 17.02 5.17 4.73
N ASN A 66 15.92 5.85 4.42
CA ASN A 66 15.80 7.28 4.68
C ASN A 66 15.28 7.56 6.10
N GLU A 67 15.44 8.80 6.56
CA GLU A 67 15.04 9.23 7.90
C GLU A 67 13.57 8.93 8.21
N GLY A 68 12.66 9.17 7.27
CA GLY A 68 11.23 8.94 7.47
C GLY A 68 10.87 7.47 7.66
N PHE A 69 11.55 6.59 6.93
CA PHE A 69 11.40 5.14 7.07
C PHE A 69 11.94 4.65 8.43
N ASP A 70 13.15 5.09 8.79
CA ASP A 70 13.77 4.68 10.04
C ASP A 70 13.00 5.16 11.26
N LEU A 71 12.48 6.39 11.25
CA LEU A 71 11.59 6.92 12.29
C LEU A 71 10.30 6.10 12.44
N ALA A 72 9.73 5.60 11.34
CA ALA A 72 8.56 4.72 11.41
C ALA A 72 8.91 3.37 12.06
N ILE A 73 10.03 2.75 11.68
CA ILE A 73 10.55 1.53 12.32
C ILE A 73 10.78 1.75 13.83
N ASP A 74 11.45 2.84 14.21
CA ASP A 74 11.73 3.16 15.61
C ASP A 74 10.46 3.42 16.42
N THR A 75 9.46 4.06 15.80
CA THR A 75 8.15 4.29 16.42
C THR A 75 7.46 2.96 16.72
N VAL A 76 7.39 2.04 15.75
CA VAL A 76 6.78 0.73 15.98
C VAL A 76 7.57 -0.07 17.02
N ALA A 77 8.91 -0.04 16.99
CA ALA A 77 9.73 -0.68 18.01
C ALA A 77 9.47 -0.12 19.43
N ALA A 78 9.24 1.19 19.56
CA ALA A 78 8.85 1.81 20.82
C ALA A 78 7.46 1.35 21.30
N LEU A 79 6.49 1.24 20.39
CA LEU A 79 5.15 0.69 20.69
C LEU A 79 5.24 -0.77 21.13
N LEU A 80 6.07 -1.59 20.50
CA LEU A 80 6.30 -2.98 20.89
C LEU A 80 6.90 -3.08 22.29
N ARG A 81 7.91 -2.25 22.61
CA ARG A 81 8.47 -2.19 23.99
C ARG A 81 7.41 -1.83 25.02
N SER A 82 6.60 -0.81 24.74
CA SER A 82 5.51 -0.42 25.64
C SER A 82 4.43 -1.51 25.79
N ALA A 83 4.26 -2.34 24.77
CA ALA A 83 3.38 -3.52 24.81
C ALA A 83 4.02 -4.73 25.51
N GLY A 84 5.28 -4.64 25.98
CA GLY A 84 5.97 -5.68 26.75
C GLY A 84 6.78 -6.65 25.91
N TYR A 85 7.07 -6.32 24.64
CA TYR A 85 8.09 -7.04 23.89
C TYR A 85 9.48 -6.60 24.34
N VAL A 86 10.41 -7.54 24.39
CA VAL A 86 11.81 -7.30 24.71
C VAL A 86 12.67 -7.51 23.46
N GLU A 87 13.76 -6.79 23.37
CA GLU A 87 14.71 -7.00 22.29
C GLU A 87 15.30 -8.40 22.35
N GLU A 88 15.30 -9.12 21.23
CA GLU A 88 15.66 -10.55 21.19
C GLU A 88 17.08 -10.80 21.71
N SER A 89 18.03 -9.89 21.44
CA SER A 89 19.43 -9.97 21.87
C SER A 89 19.60 -9.93 23.40
N THR A 90 18.64 -9.35 24.12
CA THR A 90 18.65 -9.17 25.57
C THR A 90 17.57 -9.99 26.28
N ALA A 91 16.79 -10.74 25.52
CA ALA A 91 15.66 -11.50 26.04
C ALA A 91 16.13 -12.68 26.93
N ALA A 92 15.46 -12.86 28.07
CA ALA A 92 15.68 -14.03 28.91
C ALA A 92 15.31 -15.34 28.16
N PRO A 93 15.96 -16.47 28.46
CA PRO A 93 15.56 -17.76 27.90
C PRO A 93 14.06 -18.02 28.12
N GLY A 94 13.36 -18.42 27.06
CA GLY A 94 11.93 -18.68 27.13
C GLY A 94 11.03 -17.44 27.01
N ALA A 95 11.58 -16.24 26.81
CA ALA A 95 10.78 -15.04 26.54
C ALA A 95 9.89 -15.27 25.32
N ARG A 96 8.59 -15.02 25.50
CA ARG A 96 7.59 -15.26 24.43
C ARG A 96 7.33 -14.04 23.57
N LEU A 97 7.53 -12.84 24.09
CA LEU A 97 7.32 -11.57 23.41
C LEU A 97 8.67 -10.95 23.08
N VAL A 98 9.11 -11.09 21.85
CA VAL A 98 10.42 -10.58 21.42
C VAL A 98 10.31 -9.77 20.15
N TYR A 99 11.24 -8.84 19.93
CA TYR A 99 11.42 -8.16 18.65
C TYR A 99 12.90 -8.02 18.32
N ARG A 100 13.20 -7.84 17.04
CA ARG A 100 14.51 -7.52 16.52
C ARG A 100 14.42 -6.61 15.32
N ILE A 101 15.47 -5.87 15.04
CA ILE A 101 15.64 -5.11 13.80
C ILE A 101 16.74 -5.78 13.00
N GLU A 102 16.39 -6.32 11.85
CA GLU A 102 17.31 -6.89 10.88
C GLU A 102 17.79 -5.77 9.97
N SER A 103 19.10 -5.50 9.94
CA SER A 103 19.71 -4.45 9.11
C SER A 103 20.51 -5.07 7.98
N ARG A 104 20.34 -4.53 6.76
CA ARG A 104 21.00 -5.03 5.56
C ARG A 104 21.59 -3.90 4.74
N PRO A 105 22.82 -4.07 4.19
CA PRO A 105 23.39 -3.06 3.32
C PRO A 105 22.51 -2.84 2.07
N MET A 106 22.34 -1.57 1.70
CA MET A 106 21.66 -1.20 0.46
C MET A 106 22.67 -1.09 -0.69
N VAL A 107 22.25 -1.50 -1.89
CA VAL A 107 23.06 -1.34 -3.11
C VAL A 107 23.17 0.14 -3.50
N ASN A 108 22.05 0.86 -3.42
CA ASN A 108 21.96 2.28 -3.74
C ASN A 108 21.95 3.10 -2.46
N GLU A 109 22.38 4.36 -2.57
CA GLU A 109 22.21 5.33 -1.50
C GLU A 109 20.72 5.58 -1.22
N ALA A 110 20.35 5.71 0.05
CA ALA A 110 19.03 6.17 0.45
C ALA A 110 18.87 7.65 0.10
N TRP A 111 17.71 8.01 -0.40
CA TRP A 111 17.36 9.38 -0.75
C TRP A 111 16.38 9.97 0.25
N THR A 112 16.68 11.18 0.74
CA THR A 112 15.81 11.89 1.69
C THR A 112 15.44 13.26 1.11
N PRO A 113 14.14 13.55 0.90
CA PRO A 113 13.67 14.91 0.61
C PRO A 113 13.57 15.71 1.91
N HIS A 114 13.97 16.98 1.86
CA HIS A 114 13.92 17.89 3.01
C HIS A 114 12.99 19.08 2.80
N ASP A 115 13.11 19.77 1.66
CA ASP A 115 12.26 20.92 1.32
C ASP A 115 12.27 21.18 -0.18
N ALA A 116 11.18 21.78 -0.69
CA ALA A 116 11.12 22.32 -2.04
C ALA A 116 10.07 23.43 -2.13
N ARG A 117 10.37 24.40 -2.99
CA ARG A 117 9.45 25.50 -3.33
C ARG A 117 9.55 25.82 -4.80
N LEU A 118 8.41 26.12 -5.39
CA LEU A 118 8.29 26.67 -6.73
C LEU A 118 7.49 27.95 -6.67
N THR A 119 8.09 29.07 -7.11
CA THR A 119 7.46 30.39 -7.12
C THR A 119 7.55 30.97 -8.52
N ILE A 120 6.51 31.65 -8.99
CA ILE A 120 6.60 32.53 -10.16
C ILE A 120 7.15 33.87 -9.67
N GLU A 121 8.23 34.39 -10.26
CA GLU A 121 8.82 35.65 -9.86
C GLU A 121 7.77 36.79 -9.92
N GLY A 122 7.81 37.67 -8.94
CA GLY A 122 6.81 38.73 -8.75
C GLY A 122 5.55 38.31 -7.98
N ARG A 123 5.39 37.01 -7.65
CA ARG A 123 4.31 36.55 -6.75
C ARG A 123 4.83 36.32 -5.34
N SER A 124 4.06 36.76 -4.34
CA SER A 124 4.45 36.64 -2.92
C SER A 124 4.29 35.21 -2.38
N MET A 125 3.34 34.41 -2.92
CA MET A 125 3.09 33.04 -2.48
C MET A 125 3.70 32.04 -3.44
N PRO A 126 4.26 30.94 -2.93
CA PRO A 126 4.72 29.85 -3.78
C PRO A 126 3.54 29.24 -4.54
N LEU A 127 3.79 28.86 -5.80
CA LEU A 127 2.86 28.10 -6.60
C LEU A 127 2.67 26.70 -6.01
N GLN A 128 3.73 26.14 -5.42
CA GLN A 128 3.75 24.82 -4.81
C GLN A 128 4.88 24.73 -3.78
N SER A 129 4.68 23.98 -2.68
CA SER A 129 5.69 23.79 -1.64
C SER A 129 5.66 22.35 -1.11
N PHE A 130 6.81 21.85 -0.68
CA PHE A 130 6.96 20.52 -0.09
C PHE A 130 6.14 20.39 1.21
N ALA A 131 6.02 21.44 1.99
CA ALA A 131 5.21 21.44 3.20
C ALA A 131 3.72 21.13 2.96
N THR A 132 3.21 21.41 1.76
CA THR A 132 1.81 21.14 1.38
C THR A 132 1.66 20.01 0.38
N ASN A 133 2.77 19.51 -0.18
CA ASN A 133 2.77 18.39 -1.14
C ASN A 133 4.09 17.63 -1.05
N LEU A 134 4.09 16.51 -0.31
CA LEU A 134 5.27 15.67 -0.12
C LEU A 134 5.74 14.98 -1.40
N ASN A 135 4.88 14.87 -2.42
CA ASN A 135 5.19 14.18 -3.68
C ASN A 135 5.79 15.11 -4.74
N MET A 136 5.94 16.41 -4.45
CA MET A 136 6.40 17.36 -5.48
C MET A 136 7.86 17.19 -5.91
N ILE A 137 8.70 16.53 -5.14
CA ILE A 137 10.09 16.26 -5.55
C ILE A 137 10.16 14.87 -6.17
N ALA A 138 10.62 14.76 -7.40
CA ALA A 138 10.85 13.45 -7.99
C ALA A 138 11.94 12.70 -7.19
N ILE A 139 11.65 11.44 -6.82
CA ILE A 139 12.60 10.59 -6.10
C ILE A 139 13.93 10.57 -6.87
N ASN A 140 15.06 10.63 -6.17
CA ASN A 140 16.41 10.74 -6.68
C ASN A 140 16.78 12.09 -7.30
N SER A 141 15.95 13.13 -7.17
CA SER A 141 16.37 14.48 -7.51
C SER A 141 17.52 14.95 -6.60
N ALA A 142 18.50 15.62 -7.18
CA ALA A 142 19.54 16.34 -6.44
C ALA A 142 19.02 17.68 -5.93
N SER A 143 19.74 18.28 -4.99
CA SER A 143 19.48 19.65 -4.55
C SER A 143 19.81 20.67 -5.65
N THR A 144 19.09 21.79 -5.61
CA THR A 144 19.56 23.04 -6.26
C THR A 144 20.75 23.61 -5.49
N PRO A 145 21.51 24.58 -6.06
CA PRO A 145 22.42 25.40 -5.28
C PRO A 145 21.71 26.07 -4.09
N ASP A 146 22.48 26.46 -3.07
CA ASP A 146 21.94 27.17 -1.91
C ASP A 146 21.18 28.44 -2.34
N GLY A 147 20.00 28.61 -1.75
CA GLY A 147 19.09 29.70 -2.14
C GLY A 147 18.21 29.39 -3.37
N GLY A 148 18.40 28.27 -4.05
CA GLY A 148 17.59 27.89 -5.22
C GLY A 148 18.10 28.47 -6.53
N VAL A 149 17.30 28.40 -7.58
CA VAL A 149 17.60 28.82 -8.94
C VAL A 149 16.46 29.69 -9.49
N SER A 150 16.79 30.89 -9.93
CA SER A 150 15.89 31.80 -10.65
C SER A 150 16.23 31.82 -12.14
N ALA A 151 15.28 31.39 -12.99
CA ALA A 151 15.52 31.24 -14.42
C ALA A 151 14.26 31.48 -15.28
N PRO A 152 14.45 31.84 -16.57
CA PRO A 152 13.33 31.77 -17.52
C PRO A 152 12.69 30.40 -17.57
N LEU A 153 11.37 30.35 -17.71
CA LEU A 153 10.61 29.15 -17.92
C LEU A 153 10.35 28.96 -19.40
N ILE A 154 10.67 27.77 -19.93
CA ILE A 154 10.44 27.43 -21.34
C ILE A 154 9.62 26.14 -21.40
N ASP A 155 8.45 26.21 -22.05
CA ASP A 155 7.62 25.02 -22.29
C ASP A 155 8.16 24.24 -23.50
N VAL A 156 8.61 23.01 -23.24
CA VAL A 156 9.11 22.07 -24.27
C VAL A 156 8.07 21.02 -24.68
N GLY A 157 6.81 21.18 -24.23
CA GLY A 157 5.72 20.25 -24.53
C GLY A 157 6.04 18.83 -24.05
N ALA A 158 6.01 17.86 -24.97
CA ALA A 158 6.36 16.46 -24.65
C ALA A 158 7.88 16.25 -24.46
N GLY A 159 8.74 17.26 -24.64
CA GLY A 159 10.18 17.16 -24.46
C GLY A 159 10.87 16.21 -25.45
N SER A 160 10.45 16.21 -26.71
CA SER A 160 11.08 15.45 -27.78
C SER A 160 12.43 16.05 -28.19
N ASP A 161 13.26 15.27 -28.88
CA ASP A 161 14.54 15.77 -29.41
C ASP A 161 14.34 16.96 -30.38
N SER A 162 13.23 16.98 -31.12
CA SER A 162 12.87 18.11 -32.01
C SER A 162 12.54 19.38 -31.20
N SER A 163 11.86 19.26 -30.05
CA SER A 163 11.60 20.38 -29.17
C SER A 163 12.90 21.04 -28.67
N PHE A 164 13.88 20.24 -28.25
CA PHE A 164 15.18 20.73 -27.77
C PHE A 164 16.08 21.26 -28.89
N LYS A 165 15.86 20.88 -30.16
CA LYS A 165 16.54 21.49 -31.32
C LYS A 165 15.93 22.84 -31.71
N ALA A 166 14.61 22.99 -31.52
CA ALA A 166 13.89 24.20 -31.93
C ALA A 166 13.94 25.33 -30.88
N LEU A 167 14.13 24.98 -29.59
CA LEU A 167 14.06 25.92 -28.48
C LEU A 167 15.42 26.07 -27.79
N ASN A 168 15.84 27.32 -27.56
CA ASN A 168 17.03 27.59 -26.74
C ASN A 168 16.65 27.49 -25.25
N VAL A 169 17.06 26.42 -24.60
CA VAL A 169 16.81 26.18 -23.18
C VAL A 169 18.05 26.37 -22.29
N GLN A 170 19.15 26.85 -22.86
CA GLN A 170 20.39 27.15 -22.13
C GLN A 170 20.12 28.10 -20.98
N GLY A 171 20.42 27.68 -19.74
CA GLY A 171 20.21 28.48 -18.54
C GLY A 171 18.74 28.68 -18.13
N ALA A 172 17.81 27.93 -18.73
CA ALA A 172 16.39 27.94 -18.39
C ALA A 172 15.97 26.77 -17.51
N ILE A 173 14.81 26.89 -16.88
CA ILE A 173 14.06 25.76 -16.33
C ILE A 173 13.01 25.35 -17.38
N VAL A 174 12.88 24.07 -17.68
CA VAL A 174 11.93 23.59 -18.70
C VAL A 174 10.65 23.09 -18.06
N LEU A 175 9.51 23.43 -18.68
CA LEU A 175 8.18 22.87 -18.36
C LEU A 175 7.87 21.77 -19.37
N THR A 176 7.34 20.63 -18.89
CA THR A 176 7.01 19.51 -19.78
C THR A 176 5.79 18.72 -19.30
N SER A 177 5.05 18.16 -20.26
CA SER A 177 4.05 17.10 -20.05
C SER A 177 4.59 15.71 -20.41
N GLY A 178 5.85 15.61 -20.83
CA GLY A 178 6.49 14.37 -21.20
C GLY A 178 7.04 13.58 -20.01
N ASN A 179 7.53 12.37 -20.30
CA ASN A 179 8.13 11.51 -19.29
C ASN A 179 9.44 12.12 -18.75
N ALA A 180 9.43 12.57 -17.50
CA ALA A 180 10.56 13.25 -16.87
C ALA A 180 11.86 12.44 -16.90
N ARG A 181 11.80 11.09 -16.83
CA ARG A 181 13.00 10.22 -16.94
C ARG A 181 13.70 10.33 -18.29
N LEU A 182 12.95 10.65 -19.34
CA LEU A 182 13.48 10.86 -20.68
C LEU A 182 13.83 12.32 -20.96
N VAL A 183 13.04 13.23 -20.39
CA VAL A 183 13.20 14.68 -20.59
C VAL A 183 14.41 15.23 -19.86
N LEU A 184 14.65 14.84 -18.60
CA LEU A 184 15.75 15.38 -17.80
C LEU A 184 17.14 15.23 -18.49
N PRO A 185 17.55 14.05 -18.98
CA PRO A 185 18.84 13.93 -19.66
C PRO A 185 18.94 14.77 -20.95
N ARG A 186 17.83 14.98 -21.66
CA ARG A 186 17.80 15.86 -22.85
C ARG A 186 17.95 17.31 -22.47
N ALA A 187 17.19 17.75 -21.45
CA ALA A 187 17.24 19.11 -20.91
C ALA A 187 18.67 19.46 -20.44
N GLN A 188 19.31 18.57 -19.69
CA GLN A 188 20.69 18.73 -19.24
C GLN A 188 21.71 18.85 -20.39
N ARG A 189 21.57 18.02 -21.46
CA ARG A 189 22.42 18.14 -22.64
C ARG A 189 22.24 19.47 -23.39
N ALA A 190 21.02 20.00 -23.33
CA ALA A 190 20.69 21.31 -23.93
C ALA A 190 20.97 22.50 -23.00
N GLY A 191 21.57 22.27 -21.82
CA GLY A 191 21.99 23.29 -20.87
C GLY A 191 20.89 23.85 -19.97
N ALA A 192 19.74 23.18 -19.85
CA ALA A 192 18.70 23.55 -18.91
C ALA A 192 19.14 23.27 -17.45
N LEU A 193 18.66 24.08 -16.52
CA LEU A 193 19.03 24.02 -15.10
C LEU A 193 18.20 23.00 -14.31
N GLY A 194 17.00 22.64 -14.80
CA GLY A 194 16.12 21.68 -14.18
C GLY A 194 14.80 21.54 -14.92
N VAL A 195 13.93 20.68 -14.40
CA VAL A 195 12.68 20.30 -15.06
C VAL A 195 11.49 20.44 -14.12
N LEU A 196 10.43 21.07 -14.60
CA LEU A 196 9.08 21.03 -14.03
C LEU A 196 8.25 20.10 -14.90
N ALA A 197 7.76 19.01 -14.34
CA ALA A 197 7.02 18.02 -15.10
C ALA A 197 5.63 17.78 -14.49
N THR A 198 4.61 17.68 -15.34
CA THR A 198 3.29 17.24 -14.89
C THR A 198 3.07 15.76 -15.23
N GLN A 199 2.09 15.15 -14.57
CA GLN A 199 1.75 13.74 -14.72
C GLN A 199 0.33 13.61 -15.29
N SER A 200 0.12 12.59 -16.12
CA SER A 200 -1.20 12.09 -16.44
C SER A 200 -1.50 10.95 -15.46
N LEU A 201 -2.43 11.16 -14.56
CA LEU A 201 -2.78 10.17 -13.55
C LEU A 201 -3.71 9.09 -14.11
N PRO A 202 -3.69 7.87 -13.57
CA PRO A 202 -4.65 6.82 -13.89
C PRO A 202 -6.10 7.29 -13.70
N ALA A 203 -7.02 6.65 -14.41
CA ALA A 203 -8.43 7.04 -14.41
C ALA A 203 -9.07 6.98 -13.01
N TYR A 204 -8.68 6.02 -12.18
CA TYR A 204 -9.18 5.88 -10.82
C TYR A 204 -8.84 7.08 -9.92
N ASN A 205 -7.75 7.82 -10.15
CA ASN A 205 -7.42 9.04 -9.40
C ASN A 205 -8.30 10.25 -9.78
N GLN A 206 -9.14 10.15 -10.80
CA GLN A 206 -10.09 11.19 -11.20
C GLN A 206 -9.45 12.58 -11.26
N GLN A 207 -8.32 12.72 -11.97
CA GLN A 207 -7.50 13.93 -12.02
C GLN A 207 -8.28 15.21 -12.34
N SER A 208 -9.37 15.11 -13.10
CA SER A 208 -10.26 16.26 -13.40
C SER A 208 -10.97 16.80 -12.15
N LYS A 209 -11.27 15.94 -11.18
CA LYS A 209 -11.84 16.34 -9.88
C LYS A 209 -10.76 16.70 -8.87
N HIS A 210 -9.56 16.13 -9.00
CA HIS A 210 -8.42 16.33 -8.12
C HIS A 210 -7.22 16.91 -8.87
N PRO A 211 -7.32 18.13 -9.48
CA PRO A 211 -6.29 18.70 -10.36
C PRO A 211 -5.01 19.10 -9.62
N ARG A 212 -5.01 19.04 -8.28
CA ARG A 212 -3.84 19.30 -7.43
C ARG A 212 -3.05 18.05 -7.09
N ALA A 213 -3.60 16.85 -7.36
CA ALA A 213 -2.97 15.58 -7.05
C ALA A 213 -1.66 15.36 -7.83
N ILE A 214 -0.67 14.84 -7.13
CA ILE A 214 0.64 14.43 -7.68
C ILE A 214 0.95 13.04 -7.13
N GLN A 215 1.20 12.07 -8.02
CA GLN A 215 1.74 10.77 -7.59
C GLN A 215 3.24 10.87 -7.30
N PHE A 216 3.71 10.17 -6.25
CA PHE A 216 5.13 10.01 -6.03
C PHE A 216 5.73 9.12 -7.14
N THR A 217 6.80 9.58 -7.74
CA THR A 217 7.56 8.80 -8.72
C THR A 217 8.96 9.40 -8.83
N GLY A 218 9.88 8.70 -9.48
CA GLY A 218 11.29 9.05 -9.47
C GLY A 218 11.93 9.16 -10.83
N ILE A 219 13.13 9.70 -10.83
CA ILE A 219 14.08 9.72 -11.94
C ILE A 219 15.23 8.74 -11.69
N ALA A 220 16.02 8.46 -12.69
CA ALA A 220 17.24 7.69 -12.51
C ALA A 220 18.25 8.51 -11.68
N ARG A 221 18.91 7.85 -10.71
CA ARG A 221 20.04 8.44 -10.00
C ARG A 221 21.23 8.56 -10.96
N ASP A 222 21.68 9.79 -11.20
CA ASP A 222 22.90 10.10 -11.96
C ASP A 222 23.90 10.81 -11.03
N THR A 223 25.03 10.15 -10.76
CA THR A 223 26.08 10.70 -9.90
C THR A 223 27.08 11.56 -10.65
N VAL A 224 27.11 11.49 -11.98
CA VAL A 224 28.01 12.26 -12.84
C VAL A 224 27.37 13.60 -13.23
N ARG A 225 26.10 13.57 -13.56
CA ARG A 225 25.31 14.76 -13.90
C ARG A 225 24.03 14.79 -13.05
N PRO A 226 24.17 15.09 -11.76
CA PRO A 226 23.00 15.16 -10.87
C PRO A 226 22.03 16.23 -11.38
N GLY A 227 20.76 15.90 -11.38
CA GLY A 227 19.70 16.81 -11.81
C GLY A 227 18.50 16.74 -10.89
N TRP A 228 17.57 17.65 -11.09
CA TRP A 228 16.34 17.69 -10.29
C TRP A 228 15.12 17.85 -11.17
N VAL A 229 14.03 17.26 -10.70
CA VAL A 229 12.70 17.40 -11.27
C VAL A 229 11.74 17.73 -10.16
N LEU A 230 10.93 18.79 -10.35
CA LEU A 230 9.74 19.02 -9.55
C LEU A 230 8.51 18.56 -10.33
N TRP A 231 7.74 17.68 -9.69
CA TRP A 231 6.41 17.36 -10.16
C TRP A 231 5.49 18.55 -9.88
N VAL A 232 4.83 19.05 -10.90
CA VAL A 232 3.81 20.08 -10.77
C VAL A 232 2.43 19.47 -11.02
N SER A 233 1.47 19.83 -10.17
CA SER A 233 0.09 19.38 -10.35
C SER A 233 -0.47 19.85 -11.70
N LYS A 234 -1.52 19.19 -12.18
CA LYS A 234 -2.23 19.65 -13.39
C LYS A 234 -2.66 21.11 -13.28
N GLN A 235 -3.17 21.52 -12.13
CA GLN A 235 -3.56 22.90 -11.86
C GLN A 235 -2.37 23.87 -11.94
N SER A 236 -1.23 23.50 -11.34
CA SER A 236 0.00 24.32 -11.38
C SER A 236 0.56 24.41 -12.80
N HIS A 237 0.58 23.31 -13.52
CA HIS A 237 1.02 23.26 -14.92
C HIS A 237 0.17 24.17 -15.81
N ASP A 238 -1.15 24.11 -15.71
CA ASP A 238 -2.06 24.95 -16.47
C ASP A 238 -1.88 26.43 -16.14
N SER A 239 -1.60 26.75 -14.87
CA SER A 239 -1.29 28.12 -14.42
C SER A 239 0.00 28.65 -15.03
N LEU A 240 1.04 27.81 -15.10
CA LEU A 240 2.32 28.17 -15.74
C LEU A 240 2.15 28.36 -17.26
N GLN A 241 1.43 27.48 -17.92
CA GLN A 241 1.13 27.63 -19.36
C GLN A 241 0.29 28.88 -19.63
N ALA A 242 -0.69 29.20 -18.78
CA ALA A 242 -1.47 30.41 -18.90
C ALA A 242 -0.58 31.67 -18.77
N ALA A 243 0.34 31.67 -17.81
CA ALA A 243 1.30 32.78 -17.66
C ALA A 243 2.22 32.91 -18.89
N LEU A 244 2.73 31.79 -19.42
CA LEU A 244 3.58 31.79 -20.64
C LEU A 244 2.85 32.32 -21.89
N ARG A 245 1.55 32.19 -21.97
CA ARG A 245 0.75 32.78 -23.07
C ARG A 245 0.63 34.30 -22.99
N THR A 246 0.79 34.88 -21.80
CA THR A 246 0.71 36.33 -21.59
C THR A 246 2.05 37.07 -21.71
N GLY A 247 3.17 36.30 -21.70
CA GLY A 247 4.52 36.87 -21.81
C GLY A 247 5.59 35.96 -21.26
N ALA A 248 6.82 36.48 -21.20
CA ALA A 248 7.93 35.74 -20.63
C ALA A 248 7.74 35.52 -19.12
N VAL A 249 7.95 34.31 -18.67
CA VAL A 249 7.82 33.90 -17.26
C VAL A 249 9.20 33.55 -16.72
N ARG A 250 9.49 34.02 -15.53
CA ARG A 250 10.61 33.52 -14.72
C ARG A 250 10.09 32.82 -13.49
N VAL A 251 10.76 31.78 -13.10
CA VAL A 251 10.43 31.01 -11.90
C VAL A 251 11.64 30.88 -10.99
N HIS A 252 11.36 30.82 -9.70
CA HIS A 252 12.35 30.47 -8.69
C HIS A 252 12.00 29.04 -8.18
N ALA A 253 12.96 28.12 -8.29
CA ALA A 253 12.85 26.75 -7.82
C ALA A 253 13.94 26.46 -6.77
N MET A 254 13.54 25.93 -5.63
CA MET A 254 14.42 25.44 -4.58
C MET A 254 14.10 23.96 -4.34
N VAL A 255 15.14 23.14 -4.30
CA VAL A 255 15.06 21.71 -3.97
C VAL A 255 16.18 21.38 -2.99
N ARG A 256 15.82 20.75 -1.87
CA ARG A 256 16.77 20.27 -0.86
C ARG A 256 16.55 18.80 -0.61
N THR A 257 17.56 18.02 -0.92
CA THR A 257 17.58 16.57 -0.76
C THR A 257 18.94 16.12 -0.27
N SER A 258 19.04 14.92 0.26
CA SER A 258 20.32 14.30 0.59
C SER A 258 20.34 12.82 0.17
N PHE A 259 21.56 12.30 0.04
CA PHE A 259 21.83 10.89 -0.21
C PHE A 259 22.77 10.38 0.88
N ALA A 260 22.49 9.19 1.39
CA ALA A 260 23.29 8.58 2.45
C ALA A 260 23.43 7.07 2.25
N ARG A 261 24.59 6.53 2.60
CA ARG A 261 24.79 5.07 2.69
C ARG A 261 24.30 4.58 4.04
N THR A 262 23.06 4.16 4.09
CA THR A 262 22.38 3.63 5.27
C THR A 262 21.94 2.18 5.00
N PRO A 263 21.81 1.34 6.03
CA PRO A 263 21.19 0.03 5.86
C PRO A 263 19.68 0.15 5.66
N GLU A 264 19.12 -0.81 4.94
CA GLU A 264 17.69 -1.09 4.99
C GLU A 264 17.37 -1.84 6.28
N ARG A 265 16.30 -1.44 6.96
CA ARG A 265 15.88 -2.00 8.23
C ARG A 265 14.56 -2.75 8.08
N THR A 266 14.48 -3.94 8.65
CA THR A 266 13.26 -4.74 8.76
C THR A 266 13.00 -5.00 10.24
N LEU A 267 11.84 -4.60 10.75
CA LEU A 267 11.43 -4.90 12.13
C LEU A 267 10.63 -6.19 12.13
N VAL A 268 11.00 -7.12 13.02
CA VAL A 268 10.32 -8.40 13.22
C VAL A 268 9.97 -8.53 14.69
N ALA A 269 8.68 -8.73 14.99
CA ALA A 269 8.23 -9.04 16.35
C ALA A 269 7.55 -10.42 16.38
N GLU A 270 7.72 -11.14 17.46
CA GLU A 270 7.19 -12.49 17.61
C GLU A 270 6.47 -12.68 18.95
N VAL A 271 5.30 -13.28 18.88
CA VAL A 271 4.69 -14.00 19.99
C VAL A 271 5.02 -15.46 19.82
N ARG A 272 6.07 -15.93 20.48
CA ARG A 272 6.58 -17.30 20.34
C ARG A 272 5.59 -18.33 20.81
N GLY A 273 5.38 -19.36 19.99
CA GLY A 273 4.53 -20.50 20.29
C GLY A 273 5.05 -21.33 21.46
N SER A 274 4.15 -21.99 22.18
CA SER A 274 4.50 -22.80 23.35
C SER A 274 4.86 -24.26 23.01
N ALA A 275 4.33 -24.82 21.91
CA ALA A 275 4.49 -26.23 21.55
C ALA A 275 5.25 -26.42 20.23
N ALA A 276 5.00 -25.58 19.25
CA ALA A 276 5.64 -25.62 17.93
C ALA A 276 6.17 -24.22 17.55
N PRO A 277 7.14 -23.64 18.28
CA PRO A 277 7.60 -22.27 18.05
C PRO A 277 8.27 -22.04 16.70
N HIS A 278 8.69 -23.09 16.01
CA HIS A 278 9.24 -23.04 14.66
C HIS A 278 8.14 -22.89 13.58
N GLU A 279 6.92 -23.34 13.85
CA GLU A 279 5.78 -23.09 12.96
C GLU A 279 5.21 -21.70 13.22
N ARG A 280 4.84 -20.97 12.15
CA ARG A 280 4.43 -19.58 12.32
C ARG A 280 3.40 -19.11 11.31
N PHE A 281 2.61 -18.14 11.76
CA PHE A 281 1.79 -17.26 10.94
C PHE A 281 2.51 -15.92 10.84
N VAL A 282 2.66 -15.37 9.64
CA VAL A 282 3.37 -14.11 9.41
C VAL A 282 2.42 -13.05 8.87
N TYR A 283 2.32 -11.92 9.58
CA TYR A 283 1.73 -10.69 9.06
C TYR A 283 2.83 -9.81 8.50
N SER A 284 2.57 -9.12 7.39
CA SER A 284 3.45 -8.11 6.84
C SER A 284 2.70 -6.81 6.55
N ALA A 285 3.40 -5.70 6.73
CA ALA A 285 3.01 -4.38 6.29
C ALA A 285 4.25 -3.62 5.87
N HIS A 286 4.25 -3.05 4.67
CA HIS A 286 5.39 -2.25 4.24
C HIS A 286 5.37 -0.85 4.85
N VAL A 287 6.56 -0.29 5.05
CA VAL A 287 6.77 1.03 5.65
C VAL A 287 7.00 2.08 4.58
N GLN A 288 7.66 1.70 3.47
CA GLN A 288 7.87 2.65 2.39
C GLN A 288 6.53 3.06 1.78
N GLU A 289 6.56 4.11 0.99
CA GLU A 289 5.47 4.90 0.45
C GLU A 289 4.93 5.97 1.41
N PRO A 290 4.67 7.18 0.88
CA PRO A 290 4.40 8.33 1.75
C PRO A 290 2.95 8.45 2.23
N GLY A 291 2.03 7.61 1.72
CA GLY A 291 0.59 7.75 1.97
C GLY A 291 0.16 7.39 3.40
N ALA A 292 -1.01 7.86 3.80
CA ALA A 292 -1.65 7.52 5.06
C ALA A 292 -2.34 6.15 4.97
N ASN A 293 -3.08 5.91 3.89
CA ASN A 293 -3.66 4.61 3.61
C ASN A 293 -2.58 3.66 3.08
N ASP A 294 -1.78 4.12 2.14
CA ASP A 294 -0.68 3.38 1.52
C ASP A 294 0.70 3.82 2.04
N ASN A 295 1.36 3.12 2.99
CA ASN A 295 0.79 2.06 3.81
C ASN A 295 1.03 2.33 5.31
N ALA A 296 0.92 3.60 5.74
CA ALA A 296 0.94 3.88 7.17
C ALA A 296 -0.23 3.17 7.89
N SER A 297 -1.35 2.91 7.18
CA SER A 297 -2.50 2.20 7.71
C SER A 297 -2.17 0.75 8.09
N GLY A 298 -1.46 0.03 7.24
CA GLY A 298 -0.96 -1.30 7.53
C GLY A 298 0.03 -1.29 8.69
N VAL A 299 0.97 -0.34 8.69
CA VAL A 299 1.95 -0.18 9.79
C VAL A 299 1.25 -0.02 11.14
N GLY A 300 0.29 0.90 11.24
CA GLY A 300 -0.43 1.18 12.48
C GLY A 300 -1.34 0.03 12.92
N THR A 301 -2.02 -0.61 11.98
CA THR A 301 -2.92 -1.74 12.26
C THR A 301 -2.14 -2.95 12.79
N VAL A 302 -1.03 -3.31 12.14
CA VAL A 302 -0.19 -4.45 12.57
C VAL A 302 0.47 -4.16 13.92
N ALA A 303 0.85 -2.91 14.22
CA ALA A 303 1.37 -2.52 15.54
C ALA A 303 0.30 -2.68 16.65
N GLU A 304 -0.94 -2.28 16.39
CA GLU A 304 -2.06 -2.48 17.31
C GLU A 304 -2.40 -3.97 17.50
N MET A 305 -2.36 -4.76 16.42
CA MET A 305 -2.53 -6.21 16.50
C MET A 305 -1.46 -6.85 17.38
N ALA A 306 -0.19 -6.45 17.24
CA ALA A 306 0.91 -6.95 18.08
C ALA A 306 0.69 -6.59 19.56
N ARG A 307 0.22 -5.37 19.86
CA ARG A 307 -0.13 -4.95 21.23
C ARG A 307 -1.21 -5.84 21.83
N VAL A 308 -2.30 -6.06 21.10
CA VAL A 308 -3.42 -6.89 21.56
C VAL A 308 -3.01 -8.35 21.72
N ALA A 309 -2.26 -8.90 20.77
CA ALA A 309 -1.72 -10.26 20.89
C ALA A 309 -0.90 -10.43 22.19
N ALA A 310 -0.01 -9.48 22.49
CA ALA A 310 0.75 -9.49 23.74
C ALA A 310 -0.14 -9.43 24.99
N GLN A 311 -1.17 -8.59 24.97
CA GLN A 311 -2.14 -8.47 26.09
C GLN A 311 -2.89 -9.79 26.29
N LEU A 312 -3.42 -10.41 25.23
CA LEU A 312 -4.19 -11.65 25.33
C LEU A 312 -3.34 -12.84 25.76
N VAL A 313 -2.09 -12.88 25.36
CA VAL A 313 -1.14 -13.93 25.81
C VAL A 313 -0.78 -13.74 27.27
N ARG A 314 -0.51 -12.53 27.75
CA ARG A 314 -0.21 -12.27 29.16
C ARG A 314 -1.39 -12.54 30.08
N SER A 315 -2.62 -12.27 29.63
CA SER A 315 -3.84 -12.58 30.40
C SER A 315 -4.21 -14.07 30.37
N GLY A 316 -3.53 -14.89 29.55
CA GLY A 316 -3.83 -16.31 29.37
C GLY A 316 -5.10 -16.60 28.57
N VAL A 317 -5.70 -15.59 27.95
CA VAL A 317 -6.85 -15.74 27.04
C VAL A 317 -6.43 -16.39 25.74
N ALA A 318 -5.33 -15.93 25.13
CA ALA A 318 -4.71 -16.55 23.97
C ALA A 318 -3.53 -17.42 24.39
N LYS A 319 -3.47 -18.65 23.85
CA LYS A 319 -2.43 -19.63 24.15
C LYS A 319 -1.81 -20.20 22.88
N PRO A 320 -1.21 -19.36 22.02
CA PRO A 320 -0.68 -19.81 20.74
C PRO A 320 0.37 -20.92 20.95
N GLN A 321 0.16 -22.05 20.28
CA GLN A 321 1.08 -23.17 20.21
C GLN A 321 2.17 -22.94 19.16
N ARG A 322 1.80 -22.21 18.08
CA ARG A 322 2.68 -21.76 16.99
C ARG A 322 3.00 -20.27 17.19
N THR A 323 4.03 -19.80 16.55
CA THR A 323 4.45 -18.40 16.62
C THR A 323 3.59 -17.48 15.75
N LEU A 324 3.18 -16.33 16.29
CA LEU A 324 2.71 -15.19 15.50
C LEU A 324 3.90 -14.27 15.24
N THR A 325 4.14 -13.94 13.98
CA THR A 325 5.18 -13.02 13.55
C THR A 325 4.53 -11.79 12.92
N PHE A 326 5.05 -10.61 13.26
CA PHE A 326 4.68 -9.32 12.71
C PHE A 326 5.92 -8.71 12.05
N LEU A 327 5.81 -8.31 10.78
CA LEU A 327 6.92 -7.84 9.97
C LEU A 327 6.61 -6.47 9.38
N TRP A 328 7.56 -5.53 9.50
CA TRP A 328 7.51 -4.20 8.89
C TRP A 328 8.81 -3.95 8.14
N GLY A 329 8.71 -3.53 6.88
CA GLY A 329 9.91 -3.31 6.08
C GLY A 329 9.64 -2.69 4.71
N ASP A 330 10.54 -2.92 3.77
CA ASP A 330 10.42 -2.56 2.36
C ASP A 330 9.48 -3.55 1.66
N GLU A 331 8.51 -3.04 0.92
CA GLU A 331 7.47 -3.82 0.24
C GLU A 331 8.08 -4.94 -0.59
N ILE A 332 7.45 -6.10 -0.53
CA ILE A 332 7.89 -7.32 -1.24
C ILE A 332 9.29 -7.76 -0.81
N ARG A 333 10.24 -6.82 -0.75
CA ARG A 333 11.67 -7.10 -0.56
C ARG A 333 11.98 -7.62 0.84
N SER A 334 11.45 -6.98 1.88
CA SER A 334 11.67 -7.43 3.26
C SER A 334 11.04 -8.79 3.51
N THR A 335 9.85 -9.03 2.98
CA THR A 335 9.16 -10.33 3.07
C THR A 335 9.89 -11.42 2.28
N ASP A 336 10.37 -11.12 1.08
CA ASP A 336 11.16 -12.05 0.26
C ASP A 336 12.47 -12.45 0.96
N ARG A 337 13.18 -11.49 1.54
CA ARG A 337 14.39 -11.73 2.32
C ARG A 337 14.12 -12.52 3.59
N TYR A 338 13.07 -12.18 4.33
CA TYR A 338 12.64 -12.92 5.52
C TYR A 338 12.46 -14.40 5.22
N LEU A 339 11.95 -14.75 4.03
CA LEU A 339 11.75 -16.12 3.59
C LEU A 339 13.03 -16.77 3.01
N LYS A 340 13.87 -16.02 2.30
CA LYS A 340 15.00 -16.59 1.54
C LYS A 340 16.30 -16.72 2.35
N GLU A 341 16.54 -15.80 3.29
CA GLU A 341 17.79 -15.74 4.04
C GLU A 341 17.91 -16.85 5.11
N ASP A 342 16.79 -17.47 5.49
CA ASP A 342 16.75 -18.56 6.47
C ASP A 342 15.78 -19.65 6.01
N SER A 343 16.33 -20.74 5.51
CA SER A 343 15.57 -21.88 4.99
C SER A 343 14.79 -22.63 6.08
N VAL A 344 15.28 -22.66 7.32
CA VAL A 344 14.61 -23.29 8.47
C VAL A 344 13.39 -22.45 8.85
N ARG A 345 13.56 -21.15 8.96
CA ARG A 345 12.48 -20.20 9.20
C ARG A 345 11.41 -20.32 8.11
N ARG A 346 11.81 -20.32 6.84
CA ARG A 346 10.89 -20.48 5.71
C ARG A 346 10.08 -21.77 5.80
N ALA A 347 10.70 -22.90 6.10
CA ALA A 347 10.02 -24.18 6.25
C ALA A 347 8.98 -24.19 7.38
N GLY A 348 9.18 -23.35 8.38
CA GLY A 348 8.25 -23.15 9.50
C GLY A 348 7.07 -22.23 9.17
N VAL A 349 7.12 -21.39 8.14
CA VAL A 349 6.01 -20.49 7.78
C VAL A 349 4.87 -21.29 7.18
N LYS A 350 3.71 -21.27 7.82
CA LYS A 350 2.51 -22.01 7.41
C LYS A 350 1.51 -21.11 6.68
N TRP A 351 1.43 -19.84 7.03
CA TRP A 351 0.51 -18.84 6.44
C TRP A 351 1.15 -17.47 6.46
N GLY A 352 0.83 -16.68 5.44
CA GLY A 352 1.14 -15.27 5.33
C GLY A 352 -0.13 -14.42 5.20
N MET A 353 -0.07 -13.17 5.64
CA MET A 353 -1.12 -12.18 5.42
C MET A 353 -0.49 -10.80 5.29
N SER A 354 -0.68 -10.15 4.15
CA SER A 354 -0.30 -8.76 3.96
C SER A 354 -1.44 -7.83 4.36
N LEU A 355 -1.10 -6.76 5.07
CA LEU A 355 -2.00 -5.66 5.38
C LEU A 355 -1.48 -4.41 4.66
N ASP A 356 -2.18 -4.03 3.60
CA ASP A 356 -1.81 -2.94 2.73
C ASP A 356 -3.05 -2.12 2.39
N MET A 357 -3.00 -0.78 2.56
CA MET A 357 -4.16 0.07 2.34
C MET A 357 -5.40 -0.36 3.15
N VAL A 358 -5.24 -0.56 4.47
CA VAL A 358 -6.29 -1.13 5.33
C VAL A 358 -7.05 -0.10 6.16
N GLY A 359 -6.89 1.18 5.85
CA GLY A 359 -7.42 2.27 6.67
C GLY A 359 -8.47 3.15 6.02
N GLU A 360 -8.93 2.89 4.81
CA GLU A 360 -9.77 3.82 4.07
C GLU A 360 -11.05 4.24 4.79
N ASN A 361 -11.32 5.54 4.72
CA ASN A 361 -12.67 6.07 4.85
C ASN A 361 -13.37 5.95 3.49
N THR A 362 -14.03 4.83 3.26
CA THR A 362 -14.63 4.47 1.97
C THR A 362 -15.69 5.47 1.47
N ALA A 363 -16.26 6.28 2.38
CA ALA A 363 -17.17 7.35 1.98
C ALA A 363 -16.46 8.53 1.28
N LEU A 364 -15.16 8.71 1.53
CA LEU A 364 -14.34 9.77 0.94
C LEU A 364 -13.51 9.26 -0.24
N THR A 365 -12.96 8.07 -0.12
CA THR A 365 -12.06 7.48 -1.13
C THR A 365 -12.81 6.81 -2.29
N GLY A 366 -14.05 6.38 -2.05
CA GLY A 366 -14.86 5.61 -3.00
C GLY A 366 -14.50 4.12 -3.05
N GLY A 367 -13.55 3.67 -2.23
CA GLY A 367 -13.08 2.30 -2.20
C GLY A 367 -14.01 1.32 -1.46
N THR A 368 -13.60 0.08 -1.46
CA THR A 368 -14.25 -1.01 -0.73
C THR A 368 -13.16 -1.91 -0.13
N PHE A 369 -13.40 -2.45 1.07
CA PHE A 369 -12.51 -3.46 1.63
C PHE A 369 -12.56 -4.74 0.83
N LEU A 370 -11.40 -5.25 0.47
CA LEU A 370 -11.18 -6.42 -0.35
C LEU A 370 -10.26 -7.42 0.36
N ILE A 371 -10.57 -8.68 0.22
CA ILE A 371 -9.65 -9.78 0.47
C ILE A 371 -9.16 -10.25 -0.89
N GLU A 372 -7.94 -9.91 -1.26
CA GLU A 372 -7.34 -10.50 -2.45
C GLU A 372 -6.98 -11.94 -2.16
N LYS A 373 -7.63 -12.82 -2.89
CA LYS A 373 -7.50 -14.25 -2.70
C LYS A 373 -6.14 -14.76 -3.22
N MET A 374 -5.72 -15.90 -2.69
CA MET A 374 -4.71 -16.69 -3.37
C MET A 374 -5.15 -17.00 -4.80
N PRO A 375 -4.21 -17.22 -5.74
CA PRO A 375 -4.56 -17.63 -7.09
C PRO A 375 -5.51 -18.84 -7.11
N ASP A 376 -6.75 -18.61 -7.43
CA ASP A 376 -7.79 -19.61 -7.62
C ASP A 376 -8.40 -19.45 -9.04
N PRO A 377 -9.31 -20.30 -9.48
CA PRO A 377 -9.89 -20.19 -10.81
C PRO A 377 -10.54 -18.84 -11.12
N SER A 378 -10.94 -18.03 -10.11
CA SER A 378 -11.52 -16.71 -10.32
C SER A 378 -10.51 -15.68 -10.89
N ALA A 379 -9.21 -15.93 -10.73
CA ALA A 379 -8.19 -15.09 -11.35
C ALA A 379 -8.21 -15.16 -12.90
N VAL A 380 -8.82 -16.18 -13.46
CA VAL A 380 -8.98 -16.40 -14.91
C VAL A 380 -10.45 -16.30 -15.34
N TRP A 381 -11.36 -16.87 -14.54
CA TRP A 381 -12.80 -16.90 -14.83
C TRP A 381 -13.59 -16.17 -13.74
N VAL A 382 -13.72 -14.89 -13.92
CA VAL A 382 -14.44 -14.02 -13.00
C VAL A 382 -15.94 -14.34 -13.00
N ARG A 383 -16.56 -14.44 -11.82
CA ARG A 383 -17.96 -14.76 -11.64
C ARG A 383 -18.65 -13.85 -10.64
N GLY A 384 -19.86 -13.39 -10.97
CA GLY A 384 -20.72 -12.64 -10.06
C GLY A 384 -20.02 -11.41 -9.46
N GLU A 385 -19.94 -11.34 -8.14
CA GLU A 385 -19.31 -10.24 -7.41
C GLU A 385 -17.79 -10.38 -7.29
N ASP A 386 -17.21 -11.51 -7.70
CA ASP A 386 -15.79 -11.82 -7.60
C ASP A 386 -15.06 -11.25 -8.83
N GLN A 387 -14.93 -9.93 -8.87
CA GLN A 387 -14.38 -9.16 -9.99
C GLN A 387 -12.97 -8.65 -9.62
N HIS A 388 -12.12 -8.49 -10.65
CA HIS A 388 -10.89 -7.73 -10.48
C HIS A 388 -11.20 -6.28 -10.09
N SER A 389 -10.30 -5.69 -9.31
CA SER A 389 -10.35 -4.27 -9.01
C SER A 389 -9.95 -3.43 -10.24
N GLU A 390 -10.11 -2.12 -10.15
CA GLU A 390 -9.66 -1.19 -11.21
C GLU A 390 -8.12 -1.08 -11.29
N TRP A 391 -7.40 -1.57 -10.26
CA TRP A 391 -5.95 -1.73 -10.32
C TRP A 391 -5.56 -2.77 -11.39
N GLY A 392 -6.35 -3.85 -11.48
CA GLY A 392 -6.28 -4.84 -12.54
C GLY A 392 -5.25 -5.94 -12.31
N GLY A 393 -5.70 -7.18 -12.41
CA GLY A 393 -4.82 -8.35 -12.33
C GLY A 393 -4.02 -8.58 -13.60
N ARG A 394 -2.91 -9.29 -13.46
CA ARG A 394 -2.16 -9.84 -14.59
C ARG A 394 -2.60 -11.27 -14.87
N PRO A 395 -2.58 -11.74 -16.13
CA PRO A 395 -2.80 -13.15 -16.44
C PRO A 395 -1.80 -14.03 -15.65
N ILE A 396 -2.31 -15.08 -15.02
CA ILE A 396 -1.51 -16.07 -14.30
C ILE A 396 -1.46 -17.38 -15.07
N ALA A 397 -0.37 -18.14 -14.89
CA ALA A 397 -0.28 -19.49 -15.44
C ALA A 397 -1.21 -20.45 -14.69
N GLU A 398 -1.79 -21.43 -15.37
CA GLU A 398 -2.62 -22.47 -14.76
C GLU A 398 -1.90 -23.17 -13.58
N SER A 399 -0.61 -23.39 -13.70
CA SER A 399 0.23 -23.98 -12.64
C SER A 399 0.35 -23.12 -11.37
N ALA A 400 -0.03 -21.86 -11.42
CA ALA A 400 -0.07 -20.98 -10.26
C ALA A 400 -1.41 -21.04 -9.52
N ILE A 401 -2.43 -21.65 -10.12
CA ILE A 401 -3.75 -21.79 -9.49
C ILE A 401 -3.64 -22.81 -8.37
N VAL A 402 -3.90 -22.38 -7.14
CA VAL A 402 -3.89 -23.21 -5.94
C VAL A 402 -5.20 -23.03 -5.20
N ASN A 403 -6.04 -24.06 -5.20
CA ASN A 403 -7.25 -24.03 -4.38
C ASN A 403 -6.89 -24.32 -2.93
N HIS A 404 -7.21 -23.40 -2.02
CA HIS A 404 -6.86 -23.51 -0.61
C HIS A 404 -7.96 -22.93 0.28
N TRP A 405 -8.32 -23.66 1.33
CA TRP A 405 -9.35 -23.27 2.32
C TRP A 405 -9.06 -21.93 3.03
N PHE A 406 -7.84 -21.47 3.00
CA PHE A 406 -7.41 -20.25 3.70
C PHE A 406 -8.17 -19.00 3.21
N ASN A 407 -8.48 -18.89 1.91
CA ASN A 407 -9.33 -17.83 1.36
C ASN A 407 -10.66 -17.72 2.12
N ASP A 408 -11.37 -18.87 2.26
CA ASP A 408 -12.67 -18.92 2.91
C ASP A 408 -12.56 -18.70 4.42
N PHE A 409 -11.50 -19.21 5.05
CA PHE A 409 -11.27 -19.02 6.48
C PHE A 409 -11.09 -17.55 6.82
N VAL A 410 -10.25 -16.81 6.09
CA VAL A 410 -10.05 -15.38 6.27
C VAL A 410 -11.35 -14.63 6.04
N ARG A 411 -12.03 -14.90 4.92
CA ARG A 411 -13.31 -14.25 4.59
C ARG A 411 -14.33 -14.44 5.72
N ASN A 412 -14.47 -15.64 6.25
CA ASN A 412 -15.41 -15.93 7.33
C ASN A 412 -15.06 -15.16 8.62
N ARG A 413 -13.78 -14.97 8.95
CA ARG A 413 -13.35 -14.14 10.12
C ARG A 413 -13.68 -12.69 9.91
N CYS A 414 -13.51 -12.15 8.71
CA CYS A 414 -13.91 -10.78 8.40
C CYS A 414 -15.45 -10.63 8.45
N LEU A 415 -16.21 -11.61 7.98
CA LEU A 415 -17.67 -11.62 8.10
C LEU A 415 -18.14 -11.73 9.56
N ASP A 416 -17.41 -12.40 10.45
CA ASP A 416 -17.69 -12.40 11.89
C ASP A 416 -17.67 -10.98 12.46
N ARG A 417 -16.68 -10.17 12.07
CA ARG A 417 -16.58 -8.76 12.46
C ARG A 417 -17.68 -7.90 11.82
N ALA A 418 -17.91 -8.11 10.53
CA ALA A 418 -18.92 -7.36 9.77
C ALA A 418 -20.33 -7.47 10.37
N ARG A 419 -20.70 -8.64 10.88
CA ARG A 419 -22.02 -8.82 11.56
C ARG A 419 -22.22 -7.90 12.76
N ALA A 420 -21.15 -7.51 13.44
CA ALA A 420 -21.22 -6.64 14.61
C ALA A 420 -21.10 -5.15 14.27
N THR A 421 -20.65 -4.80 13.08
CA THR A 421 -20.24 -3.43 12.74
C THR A 421 -20.85 -2.89 11.44
N ASN A 422 -21.64 -3.69 10.73
CA ASN A 422 -22.14 -3.37 9.38
C ASN A 422 -21.02 -3.05 8.36
N TRP A 423 -19.81 -3.51 8.63
CA TRP A 423 -18.68 -3.36 7.73
C TRP A 423 -18.88 -4.17 6.45
N VAL A 424 -18.61 -3.56 5.30
CA VAL A 424 -18.73 -4.23 4.00
C VAL A 424 -17.45 -5.01 3.73
N VAL A 425 -17.58 -6.33 3.53
CA VAL A 425 -16.47 -7.25 3.21
C VAL A 425 -16.71 -7.86 1.85
N LYS A 426 -15.79 -7.62 0.93
CA LYS A 426 -15.75 -8.27 -0.38
C LYS A 426 -14.44 -9.02 -0.55
N ALA A 427 -14.34 -9.79 -1.61
CA ALA A 427 -13.11 -10.42 -2.05
C ALA A 427 -12.88 -10.07 -3.53
N ASN A 428 -11.65 -10.10 -3.98
CA ASN A 428 -11.28 -10.01 -5.38
C ASN A 428 -10.38 -11.19 -5.77
N PRO A 429 -10.33 -11.55 -7.06
CA PRO A 429 -9.36 -12.48 -7.59
C PRO A 429 -7.92 -12.01 -7.32
N PHE A 430 -6.96 -12.91 -7.42
CA PHE A 430 -5.54 -12.58 -7.31
C PHE A 430 -5.11 -11.56 -8.37
N GLU A 431 -4.46 -10.49 -7.92
CA GLU A 431 -3.91 -9.42 -8.76
C GLU A 431 -2.39 -9.27 -8.55
N GLY A 432 -1.91 -9.52 -7.34
CA GLY A 432 -0.50 -9.43 -6.95
C GLY A 432 -0.09 -8.01 -6.53
N GLY A 433 1.21 -7.75 -6.51
CA GLY A 433 1.72 -6.38 -6.34
C GLY A 433 2.06 -5.97 -4.91
N SER A 434 1.81 -6.81 -3.88
CA SER A 434 2.14 -6.51 -2.50
C SER A 434 2.81 -7.69 -1.77
N ASP A 435 3.03 -7.57 -0.47
CA ASP A 435 3.80 -8.46 0.41
C ASP A 435 3.31 -9.91 0.50
N HIS A 436 2.09 -10.22 0.07
CA HIS A 436 1.60 -11.59 -0.01
C HIS A 436 2.29 -12.39 -1.14
N THR A 437 2.79 -11.70 -2.18
CA THR A 437 3.42 -12.32 -3.36
C THR A 437 4.66 -13.18 -3.02
N PRO A 438 5.62 -12.74 -2.18
CA PRO A 438 6.75 -13.59 -1.77
C PRO A 438 6.34 -14.89 -1.10
N PHE A 439 5.28 -14.90 -0.27
CA PHE A 439 4.77 -16.13 0.33
C PHE A 439 4.25 -17.09 -0.74
N LEU A 440 3.43 -16.60 -1.67
CA LEU A 440 2.89 -17.41 -2.78
C LEU A 440 4.00 -17.97 -3.67
N ASN A 441 5.04 -17.18 -3.96
CA ASN A 441 6.21 -17.63 -4.69
C ASN A 441 6.97 -18.75 -3.95
N ALA A 442 6.96 -18.70 -2.61
CA ALA A 442 7.53 -19.75 -1.76
C ALA A 442 6.58 -20.94 -1.54
N LYS A 443 5.41 -20.99 -2.20
CA LYS A 443 4.35 -21.98 -2.04
C LYS A 443 3.73 -21.99 -0.63
N ILE A 444 3.71 -20.85 0.03
CA ILE A 444 3.08 -20.63 1.32
C ILE A 444 1.74 -19.94 1.08
N PRO A 445 0.63 -20.48 1.64
CA PRO A 445 -0.68 -19.84 1.54
C PRO A 445 -0.66 -18.41 2.09
N ALA A 446 -1.11 -17.44 1.30
CA ALA A 446 -1.15 -16.05 1.73
C ALA A 446 -2.28 -15.28 1.02
N VAL A 447 -2.81 -14.27 1.71
CA VAL A 447 -3.81 -13.33 1.18
C VAL A 447 -3.36 -11.90 1.44
N LEU A 448 -3.91 -10.96 0.67
CA LEU A 448 -3.80 -9.53 0.92
C LEU A 448 -5.13 -9.01 1.47
N LEU A 449 -5.06 -8.22 2.52
CA LEU A 449 -6.17 -7.39 2.98
C LEU A 449 -5.90 -5.95 2.56
N TRP A 450 -6.82 -5.37 1.80
CA TRP A 450 -6.63 -4.05 1.23
C TRP A 450 -7.95 -3.35 0.90
N HIS A 451 -7.88 -2.11 0.44
CA HIS A 451 -9.03 -1.38 -0.12
C HIS A 451 -8.71 -0.90 -1.53
N PHE A 452 -9.71 -0.98 -2.42
CA PHE A 452 -9.68 -0.36 -3.74
C PHE A 452 -11.13 -0.18 -4.27
N THR A 453 -11.50 0.85 -5.06
CA THR A 453 -10.66 1.89 -5.65
C THR A 453 -10.44 3.02 -4.64
N ASP A 454 -9.18 3.43 -4.43
CA ASP A 454 -8.87 4.64 -3.69
C ASP A 454 -8.55 5.76 -4.69
N VAL A 455 -9.39 6.81 -4.75
CA VAL A 455 -9.17 7.94 -5.67
C VAL A 455 -7.90 8.73 -5.35
N PHE A 456 -7.33 8.55 -4.16
CA PHE A 456 -6.10 9.21 -3.71
C PHE A 456 -4.86 8.32 -3.81
N TYR A 457 -5.02 7.07 -4.24
CA TYR A 457 -3.94 6.07 -4.33
C TYR A 457 -2.67 6.64 -4.97
N HIS A 458 -1.54 6.48 -4.27
CA HIS A 458 -0.21 6.97 -4.64
C HIS A 458 -0.09 8.50 -4.76
N THR A 459 -1.14 9.27 -4.45
CA THR A 459 -1.07 10.73 -4.54
C THR A 459 -0.74 11.39 -3.20
N ASP A 460 -0.35 12.67 -3.26
CA ASP A 460 -0.16 13.50 -2.07
C ASP A 460 -1.45 13.78 -1.29
N LEU A 461 -2.59 13.39 -1.84
CA LEU A 461 -3.90 13.50 -1.20
C LEU A 461 -4.26 12.24 -0.36
N ASP A 462 -3.46 11.20 -0.41
CA ASP A 462 -3.56 10.08 0.53
C ASP A 462 -3.03 10.53 1.91
N ARG A 463 -3.94 11.10 2.70
CA ARG A 463 -3.67 11.71 4.00
C ARG A 463 -4.62 11.20 5.07
N ILE A 464 -4.27 11.52 6.33
CA ILE A 464 -4.97 11.05 7.52
C ILE A 464 -6.48 11.36 7.50
N GLU A 465 -6.90 12.43 6.83
CA GLU A 465 -8.29 12.83 6.68
C GLU A 465 -9.12 11.78 5.94
N ASN A 466 -8.47 10.98 5.12
CA ASN A 466 -9.07 9.92 4.32
C ASN A 466 -8.99 8.54 4.99
N VAL A 467 -8.50 8.48 6.23
CA VAL A 467 -8.40 7.25 7.04
C VAL A 467 -9.52 7.18 8.07
N SER A 468 -10.00 5.98 8.35
CA SER A 468 -11.06 5.68 9.32
C SER A 468 -10.55 4.79 10.44
N ALA A 469 -10.59 5.28 11.67
CA ALA A 469 -10.27 4.48 12.85
C ALA A 469 -11.16 3.23 13.00
N ALA A 470 -12.41 3.30 12.56
CA ALA A 470 -13.33 2.17 12.58
C ALA A 470 -12.90 1.09 11.57
N THR A 471 -12.44 1.50 10.39
CA THR A 471 -11.91 0.59 9.37
C THR A 471 -10.64 -0.12 9.85
N LEU A 472 -9.67 0.61 10.41
CA LEU A 472 -8.47 0.04 11.02
C LEU A 472 -8.82 -1.00 12.10
N ALA A 473 -9.80 -0.71 12.96
CA ALA A 473 -10.27 -1.67 13.98
C ALA A 473 -10.92 -2.91 13.38
N ASN A 474 -11.71 -2.76 12.31
CA ASN A 474 -12.39 -3.88 11.66
C ASN A 474 -11.38 -4.82 11.01
N VAL A 475 -10.44 -4.28 10.25
CA VAL A 475 -9.39 -5.08 9.58
C VAL A 475 -8.46 -5.72 10.61
N GLY A 476 -7.97 -4.97 11.60
CA GLY A 476 -7.11 -5.49 12.66
C GLY A 476 -7.76 -6.61 13.46
N ALA A 477 -9.06 -6.48 13.77
CA ALA A 477 -9.81 -7.54 14.48
C ALA A 477 -9.96 -8.80 13.64
N CYS A 478 -10.31 -8.68 12.37
CA CYS A 478 -10.41 -9.81 11.43
C CYS A 478 -9.05 -10.53 11.27
N ALA A 479 -8.01 -9.77 10.98
CA ALA A 479 -6.66 -10.30 10.75
C ALA A 479 -6.12 -11.00 12.00
N LEU A 480 -6.14 -10.35 13.17
CA LEU A 480 -5.61 -10.93 14.40
C LEU A 480 -6.38 -12.17 14.85
N THR A 481 -7.72 -12.17 14.72
CA THR A 481 -8.54 -13.36 15.02
C THR A 481 -8.12 -14.53 14.15
N THR A 482 -7.91 -14.32 12.86
CA THR A 482 -7.44 -15.35 11.92
C THR A 482 -6.15 -15.99 12.41
N GLY A 483 -5.11 -15.21 12.68
CA GLY A 483 -3.82 -15.76 13.08
C GLY A 483 -3.82 -16.40 14.46
N LEU A 484 -4.54 -15.85 15.44
CA LEU A 484 -4.65 -16.45 16.78
C LEU A 484 -5.34 -17.80 16.72
N LEU A 485 -6.45 -17.94 15.99
CA LEU A 485 -7.13 -19.23 15.84
C LEU A 485 -6.25 -20.29 15.17
N LEU A 486 -5.51 -19.93 14.12
CA LEU A 486 -4.62 -20.87 13.42
C LEU A 486 -3.37 -21.20 14.24
N THR A 487 -2.87 -20.28 15.04
CA THR A 487 -1.70 -20.54 15.89
C THR A 487 -2.05 -21.26 17.17
N GLU A 488 -3.26 -21.14 17.71
CA GLU A 488 -3.74 -22.01 18.79
C GLU A 488 -4.00 -23.43 18.33
N GLY A 489 -4.73 -23.59 17.21
CA GLY A 489 -4.93 -24.88 16.54
C GLY A 489 -5.35 -26.04 17.44
N THR A 490 -6.15 -25.77 18.48
CA THR A 490 -6.66 -26.83 19.36
C THR A 490 -7.54 -27.81 18.60
N PRO A 491 -7.72 -29.07 19.06
CA PRO A 491 -8.65 -30.00 18.42
C PRO A 491 -10.09 -29.47 18.28
N ALA A 492 -10.54 -28.62 19.21
CA ALA A 492 -11.84 -27.96 19.13
C ALA A 492 -11.90 -26.93 17.99
N ILE A 493 -10.86 -26.11 17.85
CA ILE A 493 -10.73 -25.13 16.76
C ILE A 493 -10.61 -25.85 15.41
N ALA A 494 -9.82 -26.92 15.34
CA ALA A 494 -9.62 -27.66 14.09
C ALA A 494 -10.87 -28.38 13.57
N ARG A 495 -11.81 -28.73 14.46
CA ARG A 495 -13.08 -29.39 14.10
C ARG A 495 -14.21 -28.40 13.81
N ALA A 496 -14.09 -27.15 14.21
CA ALA A 496 -15.09 -26.10 14.01
C ALA A 496 -14.92 -25.39 12.66
#